data_c6f29eb81a9a2281bb2227247abfa136
#
_entry.id   c6f29eb81a9a2281bb2227247abfa136
#
_cell.length_a   1.000
_cell.length_b   1.000
_cell.length_c   1.000
_cell.angle_alpha   90.00
_cell.angle_beta   90.00
_cell.angle_gamma   90.00
#
_symmetry.space_group_name_H-M   'P 1'
#
loop_
_entity.id
_entity.type
_entity.pdbx_description
1 polymer ?
#
loop_
_entity_poly.entity_id
_entity_poly.type
_entity_poly.pdbx_seq_one_letter_code
_entity_poly.pdbx_strand_id
1 'polypeptide(L)'
;MPIVEIRITPEELGDFSRIQALACEAAGVAVSTPVQVVRRSLDCRGRRPRYVLRVQVGDLPVVEPSRAFAPKPPTGAPVLIVGAGPGGYFAALGLLEAGFRPIVLERGRDVRSRRRDLKPLYTQGRVDPHSNYCFGEGGAGAYSDGKLYTRVSKRGDPRRVLRLLVEFGASPDILVDAHPHLGSNVLPRIVAAVREAICALGGEVHFGAHVTGLVRRGDAVCGVRLADGSTLEGGGVVLAPGHSARDVFAFLHAHGIAVEPKPFALGVRIEHPQTLVDRMFYGASPRHPGLPPASYRLTHQAKERGVFSFCMCPGGFIVPAATAPGELVLNGMSLAARSAPFANAGIVAEVRFTDVPGVDADPLAMLRFQAEVEQAMFAAGDGTLKAPAQRVPDFLRGVTGAHPGRSSYVPGCFAAPLHELLPPFVTAALREALRAWERRFPGFASSEAKILAVESRTSSPVRIPRDAATQMHPAAPGLFPCGEGAGYAGGIVSAALDGLAAAQAVARYLKK
;
A
#
# COMPACT_ATOMS: atom_id res chain seq x y z
N MET A 1 -28.65 -19.75 10.58
CA MET A 1 -28.02 -20.60 9.56
C MET A 1 -26.64 -20.98 10.02
N PRO A 2 -26.27 -22.25 10.01
CA PRO A 2 -24.94 -22.68 10.43
C PRO A 2 -23.90 -22.25 9.40
N ILE A 3 -22.75 -21.74 9.90
CA ILE A 3 -21.53 -21.59 9.13
C ILE A 3 -20.59 -22.68 9.60
N VAL A 4 -20.26 -23.60 8.70
CA VAL A 4 -19.34 -24.70 8.97
C VAL A 4 -17.97 -24.43 8.42
N GLU A 5 -16.94 -25.04 9.03
CA GLU A 5 -15.57 -25.00 8.50
C GLU A 5 -15.24 -26.37 7.93
N ILE A 6 -14.81 -26.38 6.68
CA ILE A 6 -14.35 -27.60 6.00
C ILE A 6 -12.90 -27.41 5.50
N ARG A 7 -12.18 -28.52 5.35
CA ARG A 7 -10.81 -28.52 4.83
C ARG A 7 -10.75 -29.36 3.58
N ILE A 8 -10.24 -28.79 2.52
CA ILE A 8 -10.11 -29.43 1.22
C ILE A 8 -8.68 -29.34 0.71
N THR A 9 -8.33 -30.22 -0.20
CA THR A 9 -7.04 -30.19 -0.90
C THR A 9 -7.07 -29.16 -2.05
N PRO A 10 -5.90 -28.76 -2.59
CA PRO A 10 -5.87 -27.89 -3.76
C PRO A 10 -6.59 -28.46 -4.99
N GLU A 11 -6.61 -29.79 -5.14
CA GLU A 11 -7.29 -30.50 -6.22
C GLU A 11 -8.82 -30.37 -6.13
N GLU A 12 -9.35 -30.34 -4.90
CA GLU A 12 -10.80 -30.28 -4.64
C GLU A 12 -11.37 -28.87 -4.74
N LEU A 13 -10.53 -27.81 -4.86
CA LEU A 13 -10.97 -26.40 -4.82
C LEU A 13 -11.96 -26.05 -5.94
N GLY A 14 -11.83 -26.70 -7.11
CA GLY A 14 -12.72 -26.51 -8.25
C GLY A 14 -13.97 -27.40 -8.23
N ASP A 15 -14.07 -28.35 -7.31
CA ASP A 15 -15.18 -29.29 -7.21
C ASP A 15 -16.25 -28.79 -6.23
N PHE A 16 -17.20 -28.02 -6.78
CA PHE A 16 -18.30 -27.48 -5.98
C PHE A 16 -19.18 -28.59 -5.36
N SER A 17 -19.38 -29.71 -6.05
CA SER A 17 -20.19 -30.85 -5.55
C SER A 17 -19.53 -31.46 -4.31
N ARG A 18 -18.22 -31.59 -4.32
CA ARG A 18 -17.43 -32.06 -3.17
C ARG A 18 -17.50 -31.09 -2.00
N ILE A 19 -17.37 -29.78 -2.27
CA ILE A 19 -17.51 -28.71 -1.25
C ILE A 19 -18.89 -28.75 -0.62
N GLN A 20 -19.95 -28.88 -1.44
CA GLN A 20 -21.34 -28.97 -0.98
C GLN A 20 -21.56 -30.22 -0.09
N ALA A 21 -21.11 -31.37 -0.55
CA ALA A 21 -21.23 -32.62 0.20
C ALA A 21 -20.57 -32.53 1.60
N LEU A 22 -19.31 -32.05 1.65
CA LEU A 22 -18.58 -31.88 2.92
C LEU A 22 -19.23 -30.86 3.84
N ALA A 23 -19.76 -29.76 3.29
CA ALA A 23 -20.41 -28.71 4.09
C ALA A 23 -21.76 -29.20 4.66
N CYS A 24 -22.56 -29.92 3.87
CA CYS A 24 -23.82 -30.51 4.30
C CYS A 24 -23.63 -31.62 5.35
N GLU A 25 -22.62 -32.47 5.18
CA GLU A 25 -22.20 -33.47 6.15
C GLU A 25 -21.83 -32.80 7.48
N ALA A 26 -20.95 -31.79 7.45
CA ALA A 26 -20.53 -31.03 8.62
C ALA A 26 -21.68 -30.28 9.33
N ALA A 27 -22.73 -29.93 8.58
CA ALA A 27 -23.92 -29.28 9.11
C ALA A 27 -25.01 -30.25 9.55
N GLY A 28 -24.88 -31.57 9.22
CA GLY A 28 -25.92 -32.59 9.52
C GLY A 28 -27.19 -32.40 8.71
N VAL A 29 -27.12 -31.93 7.45
CA VAL A 29 -28.27 -31.67 6.57
C VAL A 29 -28.16 -32.43 5.25
N ALA A 30 -29.26 -32.47 4.49
CA ALA A 30 -29.28 -33.14 3.18
C ALA A 30 -28.30 -32.47 2.19
N VAL A 31 -27.68 -33.26 1.33
CA VAL A 31 -26.69 -32.78 0.32
C VAL A 31 -27.31 -31.79 -0.68
N SER A 32 -28.65 -31.85 -0.84
CA SER A 32 -29.40 -30.91 -1.70
C SER A 32 -29.50 -29.50 -1.10
N THR A 33 -29.10 -29.29 0.17
CA THR A 33 -29.20 -27.99 0.81
C THR A 33 -28.24 -26.99 0.15
N PRO A 34 -28.68 -25.78 -0.20
CA PRO A 34 -27.84 -24.77 -0.82
C PRO A 34 -26.65 -24.39 0.09
N VAL A 35 -25.51 -24.16 -0.50
CA VAL A 35 -24.29 -23.73 0.22
C VAL A 35 -23.62 -22.57 -0.48
N GLN A 36 -22.97 -21.70 0.33
CA GLN A 36 -22.16 -20.59 -0.16
C GLN A 36 -20.85 -20.50 0.61
N VAL A 37 -19.74 -20.46 -0.13
CA VAL A 37 -18.42 -20.20 0.48
C VAL A 37 -18.36 -18.72 0.86
N VAL A 38 -18.26 -18.44 2.16
CA VAL A 38 -18.20 -17.07 2.70
C VAL A 38 -16.79 -16.64 3.09
N ARG A 39 -15.84 -17.59 3.19
CA ARG A 39 -14.42 -17.32 3.39
C ARG A 39 -13.57 -18.47 2.87
N ARG A 40 -12.49 -18.11 2.19
CA ARG A 40 -11.45 -19.03 1.69
C ARG A 40 -10.10 -18.62 2.23
N SER A 41 -9.40 -19.50 2.91
CA SER A 41 -8.04 -19.31 3.41
C SER A 41 -7.15 -20.50 3.12
N LEU A 42 -5.85 -20.28 2.97
CA LEU A 42 -4.86 -21.32 2.74
C LEU A 42 -4.10 -21.58 4.05
N ASP A 43 -4.09 -22.83 4.51
CA ASP A 43 -3.32 -23.29 5.67
C ASP A 43 -2.10 -24.09 5.19
N CYS A 44 -0.90 -23.56 5.44
CA CYS A 44 0.38 -24.14 5.07
C CYS A 44 1.21 -24.61 6.29
N ARG A 45 0.60 -24.73 7.47
CA ARG A 45 1.31 -25.15 8.70
C ARG A 45 1.58 -26.65 8.74
N GLY A 46 0.82 -27.44 7.98
CA GLY A 46 1.02 -28.88 7.84
C GLY A 46 2.00 -29.26 6.74
N ARG A 47 2.26 -30.57 6.59
CA ARG A 47 3.12 -31.12 5.52
C ARG A 47 2.62 -30.81 4.10
N ARG A 48 1.31 -30.68 3.91
CA ARG A 48 0.67 -30.34 2.63
C ARG A 48 -0.26 -29.18 2.84
N PRO A 49 -0.22 -28.15 1.97
CA PRO A 49 -1.15 -27.04 1.99
C PRO A 49 -2.61 -27.54 1.86
N ARG A 50 -3.52 -26.93 2.61
CA ARG A 50 -4.96 -27.19 2.53
C ARG A 50 -5.73 -25.88 2.51
N TYR A 51 -6.81 -25.85 1.73
CA TYR A 51 -7.77 -24.78 1.83
C TYR A 51 -8.70 -25.01 3.02
N VAL A 52 -8.90 -23.97 3.80
CA VAL A 52 -9.90 -23.91 4.87
C VAL A 52 -11.02 -23.00 4.39
N LEU A 53 -12.19 -23.57 4.17
CA LEU A 53 -13.38 -22.87 3.71
C LEU A 53 -14.36 -22.71 4.87
N ARG A 54 -14.90 -21.51 5.04
CA ARG A 54 -16.12 -21.31 5.85
C ARG A 54 -17.28 -21.24 4.89
N VAL A 55 -18.23 -22.13 5.08
CA VAL A 55 -19.36 -22.35 4.20
C VAL A 55 -20.66 -22.10 4.96
N GLN A 56 -21.49 -21.21 4.47
CA GLN A 56 -22.84 -21.03 4.96
C GLN A 56 -23.73 -22.11 4.32
N VAL A 57 -24.55 -22.77 5.14
CA VAL A 57 -25.43 -23.88 4.73
C VAL A 57 -26.88 -23.52 5.04
N GLY A 58 -27.78 -23.79 4.09
CA GLY A 58 -29.20 -23.49 4.18
C GLY A 58 -29.59 -22.24 3.40
N ASP A 59 -30.76 -21.68 3.69
CA ASP A 59 -31.30 -20.54 2.98
C ASP A 59 -30.26 -19.45 2.82
N LEU A 60 -29.76 -19.32 1.62
CA LEU A 60 -28.84 -18.25 1.29
C LEU A 60 -29.68 -16.96 1.27
N PRO A 61 -29.30 -15.92 2.02
CA PRO A 61 -29.95 -14.64 1.83
C PRO A 61 -29.81 -14.32 0.36
N VAL A 62 -30.93 -14.03 -0.30
CA VAL A 62 -30.88 -13.31 -1.58
C VAL A 62 -30.16 -12.02 -1.23
N VAL A 63 -28.84 -12.03 -1.40
CA VAL A 63 -28.06 -10.81 -1.36
C VAL A 63 -28.48 -10.08 -2.64
N GLU A 64 -29.61 -9.37 -2.57
CA GLU A 64 -29.77 -8.25 -3.48
C GLU A 64 -28.47 -7.48 -3.38
N PRO A 65 -27.81 -7.16 -4.48
CA PRO A 65 -26.66 -6.29 -4.45
C PRO A 65 -27.15 -4.93 -3.94
N SER A 66 -27.28 -4.81 -2.60
CA SER A 66 -27.50 -3.50 -2.00
C SER A 66 -26.34 -2.68 -2.50
N ARG A 67 -26.62 -1.69 -3.34
CA ARG A 67 -25.59 -0.79 -3.86
C ARG A 67 -24.74 -0.34 -2.68
N ALA A 68 -23.47 -0.72 -2.70
CA ALA A 68 -22.54 -0.34 -1.65
C ALA A 68 -22.33 1.18 -1.64
N PHE A 69 -22.63 1.80 -2.80
CA PHE A 69 -22.56 3.23 -3.05
C PHE A 69 -23.98 3.81 -3.26
N ALA A 70 -24.38 4.72 -2.37
CA ALA A 70 -25.70 5.36 -2.37
C ALA A 70 -25.55 6.91 -2.38
N PRO A 71 -25.19 7.53 -3.53
CA PRO A 71 -24.97 8.96 -3.64
C PRO A 71 -26.26 9.76 -3.52
N LYS A 72 -26.13 11.01 -3.06
CA LYS A 72 -27.18 12.01 -3.01
C LYS A 72 -26.85 13.18 -3.93
N PRO A 73 -27.83 13.90 -4.46
CA PRO A 73 -27.57 15.12 -5.21
C PRO A 73 -26.72 16.08 -4.36
N PRO A 74 -25.60 16.59 -4.88
CA PRO A 74 -24.72 17.45 -4.12
C PRO A 74 -25.34 18.85 -3.92
N THR A 75 -25.28 19.35 -2.71
CA THR A 75 -25.74 20.69 -2.31
C THR A 75 -24.67 21.40 -1.51
N GLY A 76 -24.75 22.75 -1.49
CA GLY A 76 -23.82 23.57 -0.70
C GLY A 76 -22.45 23.80 -1.32
N ALA A 77 -21.53 24.33 -0.51
CA ALA A 77 -20.16 24.64 -0.92
C ALA A 77 -19.38 23.35 -1.25
N PRO A 78 -18.51 23.41 -2.27
CA PRO A 78 -17.68 22.27 -2.62
C PRO A 78 -16.69 21.92 -1.49
N VAL A 79 -16.29 20.68 -1.42
CA VAL A 79 -15.23 20.21 -0.51
C VAL A 79 -13.99 19.85 -1.33
N LEU A 80 -12.86 20.48 -1.00
CA LEU A 80 -11.61 20.25 -1.69
C LEU A 80 -10.91 19.01 -1.12
N ILE A 81 -10.36 18.20 -2.00
CA ILE A 81 -9.63 16.97 -1.64
C ILE A 81 -8.26 17.02 -2.32
N VAL A 82 -7.19 17.03 -1.55
CA VAL A 82 -5.81 17.03 -2.05
C VAL A 82 -5.31 15.60 -2.16
N GLY A 83 -5.11 15.13 -3.37
CA GLY A 83 -4.63 13.79 -3.72
C GLY A 83 -5.73 12.82 -4.14
N ALA A 84 -5.54 12.16 -5.30
CA ALA A 84 -6.43 11.16 -5.90
C ALA A 84 -6.02 9.71 -5.57
N GLY A 85 -5.39 9.49 -4.42
CA GLY A 85 -5.11 8.15 -3.87
C GLY A 85 -6.36 7.52 -3.22
N PRO A 86 -6.24 6.32 -2.63
CA PRO A 86 -7.38 5.65 -1.99
C PRO A 86 -8.07 6.51 -0.92
N GLY A 87 -7.29 7.26 -0.11
CA GLY A 87 -7.86 8.18 0.89
C GLY A 87 -8.73 9.25 0.24
N GLY A 88 -8.24 9.92 -0.79
CA GLY A 88 -8.96 11.01 -1.46
C GLY A 88 -10.18 10.53 -2.23
N TYR A 89 -10.08 9.47 -3.02
CA TYR A 89 -11.21 8.95 -3.79
C TYR A 89 -12.32 8.39 -2.90
N PHE A 90 -11.99 7.68 -1.83
CA PHE A 90 -13.01 7.21 -0.90
C PHE A 90 -13.58 8.35 -0.04
N ALA A 91 -12.83 9.43 0.20
CA ALA A 91 -13.39 10.67 0.75
C ALA A 91 -14.40 11.29 -0.22
N ALA A 92 -14.08 11.36 -1.52
CA ALA A 92 -14.99 11.87 -2.54
C ALA A 92 -16.29 11.05 -2.61
N LEU A 93 -16.21 9.71 -2.64
CA LEU A 93 -17.39 8.84 -2.60
C LEU A 93 -18.23 9.09 -1.34
N GLY A 94 -17.60 9.17 -0.16
CA GLY A 94 -18.29 9.43 1.10
C GLY A 94 -18.95 10.81 1.15
N LEU A 95 -18.38 11.83 0.52
CA LEU A 95 -18.97 13.18 0.40
C LEU A 95 -20.19 13.15 -0.52
N LEU A 96 -20.15 12.45 -1.65
CA LEU A 96 -21.31 12.27 -2.53
C LEU A 96 -22.46 11.57 -1.81
N GLU A 97 -22.20 10.56 -0.98
CA GLU A 97 -23.22 9.92 -0.15
C GLU A 97 -23.81 10.89 0.91
N ALA A 98 -22.97 11.81 1.40
CA ALA A 98 -23.40 12.84 2.36
C ALA A 98 -24.13 14.03 1.70
N GLY A 99 -24.15 14.11 0.35
CA GLY A 99 -24.78 15.17 -0.43
C GLY A 99 -23.90 16.41 -0.61
N PHE A 100 -22.58 16.25 -0.61
CA PHE A 100 -21.61 17.33 -0.88
C PHE A 100 -20.89 17.13 -2.19
N ARG A 101 -20.50 18.22 -2.86
CA ARG A 101 -19.73 18.19 -4.10
C ARG A 101 -18.23 18.09 -3.82
N PRO A 102 -17.55 16.97 -4.13
CA PRO A 102 -16.11 16.86 -4.00
C PRO A 102 -15.40 17.48 -5.20
N ILE A 103 -14.28 18.18 -4.97
CA ILE A 103 -13.31 18.61 -5.99
C ILE A 103 -11.98 17.99 -5.62
N VAL A 104 -11.55 16.99 -6.39
CA VAL A 104 -10.29 16.27 -6.17
C VAL A 104 -9.18 16.93 -6.98
N LEU A 105 -8.08 17.26 -6.31
CA LEU A 105 -6.90 17.92 -6.88
C LEU A 105 -5.72 16.94 -6.82
N GLU A 106 -5.28 16.46 -7.97
CA GLU A 106 -4.15 15.54 -8.10
C GLU A 106 -3.00 16.20 -8.86
N ARG A 107 -1.79 16.17 -8.27
CA ARG A 107 -0.59 16.78 -8.89
C ARG A 107 -0.14 16.06 -10.15
N GLY A 108 -0.33 14.74 -10.20
CA GLY A 108 0.06 13.91 -11.33
C GLY A 108 -1.04 13.78 -12.36
N ARG A 109 -0.88 12.77 -13.23
CA ARG A 109 -1.80 12.52 -14.34
C ARG A 109 -2.75 11.38 -14.05
N ASP A 110 -3.77 11.21 -14.91
CA ASP A 110 -4.67 10.05 -14.90
C ASP A 110 -3.90 8.74 -15.10
N VAL A 111 -4.48 7.61 -14.69
CA VAL A 111 -3.82 6.30 -14.74
C VAL A 111 -3.30 5.90 -16.13
N ARG A 112 -3.95 6.34 -17.19
CA ARG A 112 -3.53 6.02 -18.57
C ARG A 112 -2.29 6.81 -18.98
N SER A 113 -2.28 8.12 -18.72
CA SER A 113 -1.16 9.03 -18.99
C SER A 113 0.02 8.71 -18.08
N ARG A 114 -0.23 8.49 -16.79
CA ARG A 114 0.77 8.11 -15.77
C ARG A 114 1.55 6.85 -16.17
N ARG A 115 0.90 5.87 -16.80
CA ARG A 115 1.60 4.68 -17.33
C ARG A 115 2.67 5.03 -18.36
N ARG A 116 2.45 6.10 -19.15
CA ARG A 116 3.45 6.60 -20.12
C ARG A 116 4.58 7.32 -19.41
N ASP A 117 4.27 8.08 -18.35
CA ASP A 117 5.26 8.83 -17.56
C ASP A 117 6.21 7.89 -16.79
N LEU A 118 5.77 6.67 -16.46
CA LEU A 118 6.61 5.65 -15.84
C LEU A 118 7.67 5.07 -16.80
N LYS A 119 7.48 5.13 -18.13
CA LYS A 119 8.43 4.55 -19.09
C LYS A 119 9.82 5.19 -19.01
N PRO A 120 9.98 6.54 -19.01
CA PRO A 120 11.28 7.19 -18.83
C PRO A 120 11.98 6.82 -17.52
N LEU A 121 11.22 6.56 -16.46
CA LEU A 121 11.77 6.13 -15.17
C LEU A 121 12.52 4.79 -15.30
N TYR A 122 11.97 3.82 -16.05
CA TYR A 122 12.64 2.53 -16.27
C TYR A 122 13.76 2.58 -17.29
N THR A 123 13.58 3.34 -18.38
CA THR A 123 14.46 3.23 -19.56
C THR A 123 15.55 4.29 -19.60
N GLN A 124 15.35 5.41 -18.90
CA GLN A 124 16.24 6.58 -18.92
C GLN A 124 16.69 7.03 -17.52
N GLY A 125 16.19 6.40 -16.46
CA GLY A 125 16.44 6.83 -15.09
C GLY A 125 15.91 8.23 -14.75
N ARG A 126 14.95 8.74 -15.55
CA ARG A 126 14.41 10.08 -15.38
C ARG A 126 13.14 10.06 -14.52
N VAL A 127 13.20 10.75 -13.37
CA VAL A 127 12.08 10.90 -12.45
C VAL A 127 11.26 12.13 -12.83
N ASP A 128 9.96 11.96 -13.04
CA ASP A 128 9.01 13.06 -13.07
C ASP A 128 8.51 13.30 -11.62
N PRO A 129 8.77 14.49 -11.02
CA PRO A 129 8.41 14.76 -9.63
C PRO A 129 6.90 14.86 -9.38
N HIS A 130 6.10 14.95 -10.43
CA HIS A 130 4.64 15.07 -10.32
C HIS A 130 3.89 13.82 -10.77
N SER A 131 4.46 12.98 -11.65
CA SER A 131 3.81 11.79 -12.17
C SER A 131 4.77 10.58 -12.15
N ASN A 132 4.67 9.74 -11.13
CA ASN A 132 5.58 8.63 -10.86
C ASN A 132 4.87 7.47 -10.14
N TYR A 133 5.59 6.56 -9.46
CA TYR A 133 4.97 5.46 -8.70
C TYR A 133 4.16 5.91 -7.49
N CYS A 134 4.42 7.09 -6.93
CA CYS A 134 3.73 7.60 -5.75
C CYS A 134 2.66 8.63 -6.09
N PHE A 135 2.88 9.46 -7.10
CA PHE A 135 2.01 10.55 -7.52
C PHE A 135 1.29 10.25 -8.83
N GLY A 136 0.09 10.76 -8.96
CA GLY A 136 -0.86 10.51 -10.03
C GLY A 136 -2.06 9.69 -9.55
N GLU A 137 -3.06 9.57 -10.40
CA GLU A 137 -4.34 8.93 -10.11
C GLU A 137 -4.19 7.54 -9.50
N GLY A 138 -4.89 7.29 -8.39
CA GLY A 138 -4.80 6.08 -7.58
C GLY A 138 -3.61 6.03 -6.60
N GLY A 139 -2.73 7.05 -6.60
CA GLY A 139 -1.58 7.16 -5.71
C GLY A 139 -0.60 5.98 -5.82
N ALA A 140 0.16 5.70 -4.76
CA ALA A 140 1.11 4.58 -4.70
C ALA A 140 0.42 3.20 -4.79
N GLY A 141 -0.90 3.13 -4.52
CA GLY A 141 -1.68 1.90 -4.61
C GLY A 141 -1.89 1.38 -6.04
N ALA A 142 -2.04 2.27 -7.03
CA ALA A 142 -2.46 1.91 -8.40
C ALA A 142 -1.51 0.92 -9.10
N TYR A 143 -0.22 1.01 -8.83
CA TYR A 143 0.81 0.17 -9.43
C TYR A 143 1.53 -0.70 -8.39
N SER A 144 0.82 -1.15 -7.36
CA SER A 144 1.31 -2.07 -6.33
C SER A 144 0.82 -3.50 -6.58
N ASP A 145 1.16 -4.45 -5.70
CA ASP A 145 0.53 -5.79 -5.68
C ASP A 145 -0.97 -5.72 -5.39
N GLY A 146 -1.47 -4.59 -4.87
CA GLY A 146 -2.89 -4.40 -4.62
C GLY A 146 -3.43 -5.25 -3.47
N LYS A 147 -2.67 -5.46 -2.42
CA LYS A 147 -3.14 -6.14 -1.21
C LYS A 147 -4.27 -5.37 -0.56
N LEU A 148 -5.37 -6.06 -0.28
CA LEU A 148 -6.58 -5.49 0.32
C LEU A 148 -6.79 -5.93 1.77
N TYR A 149 -5.88 -6.74 2.31
CA TYR A 149 -5.97 -7.16 3.70
C TYR A 149 -5.59 -6.02 4.65
N THR A 150 -6.42 -5.78 5.66
CA THR A 150 -6.14 -4.87 6.77
C THR A 150 -6.54 -5.50 8.11
N ARG A 151 -5.84 -5.16 9.18
CA ARG A 151 -6.22 -5.48 10.56
C ARG A 151 -7.00 -4.35 11.24
N VAL A 152 -7.17 -3.23 10.56
CA VAL A 152 -7.82 -2.05 11.11
C VAL A 152 -9.33 -2.24 11.04
N SER A 153 -9.95 -2.58 12.18
CA SER A 153 -11.41 -2.64 12.34
C SER A 153 -11.99 -1.43 13.10
N LYS A 154 -11.15 -0.71 13.85
CA LYS A 154 -11.59 0.42 14.69
C LYS A 154 -12.06 1.66 13.90
N ARG A 155 -11.77 1.75 12.59
CA ARG A 155 -12.08 2.91 11.74
C ARG A 155 -13.22 2.66 10.76
N GLY A 156 -13.93 1.56 10.87
CA GLY A 156 -15.02 1.19 10.00
C GLY A 156 -14.94 -0.26 9.52
N ASP A 157 -15.96 -0.68 8.75
CA ASP A 157 -16.03 -2.03 8.20
C ASP A 157 -15.19 -2.15 6.92
N PRO A 158 -14.07 -2.92 6.91
CA PRO A 158 -13.29 -3.17 5.71
C PRO A 158 -14.10 -3.81 4.57
N ARG A 159 -15.14 -4.58 4.89
CA ARG A 159 -16.00 -5.20 3.88
C ARG A 159 -16.74 -4.17 3.04
N ARG A 160 -17.07 -3.00 3.62
CA ARG A 160 -17.67 -1.90 2.85
C ARG A 160 -16.75 -1.44 1.72
N VAL A 161 -15.45 -1.27 2.01
CA VAL A 161 -14.45 -0.90 1.00
C VAL A 161 -14.35 -1.97 -0.08
N LEU A 162 -14.31 -3.26 0.30
CA LEU A 162 -14.25 -4.36 -0.66
C LEU A 162 -15.51 -4.41 -1.54
N ARG A 163 -16.71 -4.21 -0.99
CA ARG A 163 -17.95 -4.14 -1.76
C ARG A 163 -17.95 -2.97 -2.75
N LEU A 164 -17.49 -1.79 -2.34
CA LEU A 164 -17.31 -0.66 -3.25
C LEU A 164 -16.34 -1.00 -4.39
N LEU A 165 -15.20 -1.65 -4.09
CA LEU A 165 -14.27 -2.07 -5.13
C LEU A 165 -14.92 -3.07 -6.11
N VAL A 166 -15.76 -3.99 -5.63
CA VAL A 166 -16.52 -4.92 -6.50
C VAL A 166 -17.50 -4.16 -7.37
N GLU A 167 -18.24 -3.19 -6.82
CA GLU A 167 -19.16 -2.34 -7.58
C GLU A 167 -18.44 -1.56 -8.69
N PHE A 168 -17.18 -1.17 -8.47
CA PHE A 168 -16.32 -0.53 -9.47
C PHE A 168 -15.48 -1.50 -10.32
N GLY A 169 -15.84 -2.80 -10.35
CA GLY A 169 -15.29 -3.78 -11.28
C GLY A 169 -14.18 -4.69 -10.77
N ALA A 170 -13.98 -4.78 -9.46
CA ALA A 170 -13.16 -5.84 -8.88
C ALA A 170 -13.87 -7.20 -8.90
N SER A 171 -13.10 -8.30 -8.94
CA SER A 171 -13.68 -9.65 -8.80
C SER A 171 -14.38 -9.81 -7.45
N PRO A 172 -15.60 -10.42 -7.40
CA PRO A 172 -16.26 -10.78 -6.13
C PRO A 172 -15.45 -11.68 -5.22
N ASP A 173 -14.46 -12.40 -5.74
CA ASP A 173 -13.56 -13.25 -4.95
C ASP A 173 -12.89 -12.49 -3.80
N ILE A 174 -12.65 -11.18 -3.95
CA ILE A 174 -12.05 -10.35 -2.88
C ILE A 174 -12.91 -10.29 -1.61
N LEU A 175 -14.19 -10.61 -1.70
CA LEU A 175 -15.11 -10.68 -0.54
C LEU A 175 -14.99 -12.01 0.22
N VAL A 176 -14.48 -13.03 -0.46
CA VAL A 176 -14.36 -14.41 0.05
C VAL A 176 -12.92 -14.71 0.50
N ASP A 177 -11.94 -14.23 -0.21
CA ASP A 177 -10.53 -14.49 0.09
C ASP A 177 -10.08 -13.86 1.42
N ALA A 178 -9.38 -14.65 2.24
CA ALA A 178 -8.83 -14.16 3.50
C ALA A 178 -7.71 -13.12 3.31
N HIS A 179 -6.99 -13.20 2.19
CA HIS A 179 -5.91 -12.29 1.80
C HIS A 179 -6.10 -11.81 0.36
N PRO A 180 -7.14 -11.00 0.08
CA PRO A 180 -7.47 -10.57 -1.26
C PRO A 180 -6.41 -9.62 -1.84
N HIS A 181 -6.24 -9.68 -3.16
CA HIS A 181 -5.38 -8.76 -3.93
C HIS A 181 -5.96 -8.51 -5.32
N LEU A 182 -5.55 -7.44 -5.97
CA LEU A 182 -6.05 -7.07 -7.30
C LEU A 182 -4.96 -7.06 -8.39
N GLY A 183 -3.73 -6.68 -8.04
CA GLY A 183 -2.63 -6.56 -8.99
C GLY A 183 -2.63 -5.23 -9.78
N SER A 184 -1.45 -4.85 -10.25
CA SER A 184 -1.20 -3.57 -10.92
C SER A 184 -1.82 -3.43 -12.32
N ASN A 185 -2.31 -4.51 -12.91
CA ASN A 185 -3.04 -4.50 -14.19
C ASN A 185 -4.57 -4.36 -14.02
N VAL A 186 -5.10 -4.55 -12.82
CA VAL A 186 -6.55 -4.44 -12.51
C VAL A 186 -6.87 -3.12 -11.84
N LEU A 187 -6.10 -2.72 -10.85
CA LEU A 187 -6.32 -1.49 -10.07
C LEU A 187 -6.53 -0.22 -10.92
N PRO A 188 -5.77 0.05 -12.01
CA PRO A 188 -5.99 1.24 -12.83
C PRO A 188 -7.40 1.35 -13.42
N ARG A 189 -8.02 0.22 -13.78
CA ARG A 189 -9.40 0.19 -14.32
C ARG A 189 -10.43 0.53 -13.24
N ILE A 190 -10.26 -0.02 -12.05
CA ILE A 190 -11.14 0.27 -10.90
C ILE A 190 -11.03 1.74 -10.52
N VAL A 191 -9.82 2.27 -10.45
CA VAL A 191 -9.55 3.68 -10.12
C VAL A 191 -10.20 4.62 -11.15
N ALA A 192 -10.11 4.30 -12.45
CA ALA A 192 -10.78 5.06 -13.51
C ALA A 192 -12.31 5.01 -13.36
N ALA A 193 -12.89 3.84 -13.05
CA ALA A 193 -14.32 3.70 -12.83
C ALA A 193 -14.81 4.53 -11.62
N VAL A 194 -14.02 4.59 -10.54
CA VAL A 194 -14.32 5.46 -9.38
C VAL A 194 -14.32 6.92 -9.79
N ARG A 195 -13.32 7.40 -10.55
CA ARG A 195 -13.29 8.77 -11.09
C ARG A 195 -14.50 9.07 -11.94
N GLU A 196 -14.83 8.19 -12.88
CA GLU A 196 -15.98 8.37 -13.78
C GLU A 196 -17.28 8.49 -13.00
N ALA A 197 -17.46 7.68 -11.96
CA ALA A 197 -18.63 7.78 -11.07
C ALA A 197 -18.64 9.12 -10.30
N ILE A 198 -17.50 9.58 -9.76
CA ILE A 198 -17.40 10.87 -9.09
C ILE A 198 -17.85 11.99 -10.04
N CYS A 199 -17.32 12.03 -11.27
CA CYS A 199 -17.64 13.07 -12.25
C CYS A 199 -19.10 12.99 -12.71
N ALA A 200 -19.63 11.80 -12.97
CA ALA A 200 -21.01 11.61 -13.37
C ALA A 200 -22.03 12.08 -12.32
N LEU A 201 -21.63 12.13 -11.06
CA LEU A 201 -22.47 12.55 -9.93
C LEU A 201 -22.23 14.02 -9.51
N GLY A 202 -21.58 14.83 -10.36
CA GLY A 202 -21.38 16.25 -10.14
C GLY A 202 -20.14 16.61 -9.31
N GLY A 203 -19.29 15.65 -8.99
CA GLY A 203 -17.94 15.92 -8.47
C GLY A 203 -16.96 16.29 -9.59
N GLU A 204 -15.77 16.73 -9.23
CA GLU A 204 -14.71 17.11 -10.15
C GLU A 204 -13.40 16.42 -9.79
N VAL A 205 -12.58 16.09 -10.81
CA VAL A 205 -11.23 15.57 -10.63
C VAL A 205 -10.28 16.31 -11.58
N HIS A 206 -9.35 17.06 -10.99
CA HIS A 206 -8.38 17.87 -11.72
C HIS A 206 -6.99 17.24 -11.62
N PHE A 207 -6.39 16.93 -12.76
CA PHE A 207 -5.01 16.44 -12.87
C PHE A 207 -4.06 17.58 -13.20
N GLY A 208 -2.77 17.43 -12.82
CA GLY A 208 -1.80 18.52 -12.90
C GLY A 208 -2.04 19.63 -11.88
N ALA A 209 -2.96 19.42 -10.95
CA ALA A 209 -3.33 20.39 -9.91
C ALA A 209 -2.43 20.23 -8.68
N HIS A 210 -1.23 20.79 -8.75
CA HIS A 210 -0.25 20.71 -7.67
C HIS A 210 -0.55 21.76 -6.59
N VAL A 211 -1.02 21.32 -5.42
CA VAL A 211 -1.29 22.17 -4.26
C VAL A 211 0.03 22.51 -3.56
N THR A 212 0.31 23.80 -3.42
CA THR A 212 1.53 24.36 -2.82
C THR A 212 1.28 25.18 -1.56
N GLY A 213 0.01 25.35 -1.15
CA GLY A 213 -0.33 26.08 0.05
C GLY A 213 -1.80 25.97 0.40
N LEU A 214 -2.16 26.53 1.54
CA LEU A 214 -3.54 26.62 2.04
C LEU A 214 -4.02 28.08 2.03
N VAL A 215 -5.31 28.26 1.75
CA VAL A 215 -6.01 29.56 1.91
C VAL A 215 -6.71 29.55 3.28
N ARG A 216 -6.49 30.61 4.06
CA ARG A 216 -7.06 30.75 5.40
C ARG A 216 -7.95 32.00 5.49
N ARG A 217 -9.00 31.91 6.30
CA ARG A 217 -9.83 33.02 6.71
C ARG A 217 -9.85 33.03 8.25
N GLY A 218 -9.06 33.91 8.85
CA GLY A 218 -8.69 33.80 10.25
C GLY A 218 -7.90 32.49 10.49
N ASP A 219 -8.31 31.71 11.47
CA ASP A 219 -7.69 30.42 11.78
C ASP A 219 -8.20 29.24 10.90
N ALA A 220 -9.36 29.46 10.26
CA ALA A 220 -9.97 28.38 9.46
C ALA A 220 -9.33 28.25 8.07
N VAL A 221 -9.11 27.02 7.63
CA VAL A 221 -8.71 26.67 6.28
C VAL A 221 -9.97 26.60 5.42
N CYS A 222 -10.05 27.47 4.41
CA CYS A 222 -11.17 27.58 3.50
C CYS A 222 -10.80 27.27 2.03
N GLY A 223 -9.54 26.93 1.74
CA GLY A 223 -9.12 26.65 0.38
C GLY A 223 -7.68 26.20 0.25
N VAL A 224 -7.25 26.10 -0.99
CA VAL A 224 -5.88 25.75 -1.37
C VAL A 224 -5.33 26.70 -2.44
N ARG A 225 -4.00 26.81 -2.50
CA ARG A 225 -3.27 27.49 -3.57
C ARG A 225 -2.58 26.46 -4.45
N LEU A 226 -2.67 26.63 -5.75
CA LEU A 226 -1.99 25.79 -6.74
C LEU A 226 -0.63 26.38 -7.14
N ALA A 227 0.18 25.57 -7.81
CA ALA A 227 1.52 25.96 -8.27
C ALA A 227 1.52 27.08 -9.33
N ASP A 228 0.42 27.24 -10.07
CA ASP A 228 0.22 28.34 -11.03
C ASP A 228 -0.18 29.67 -10.36
N GLY A 229 -0.30 29.68 -9.03
CA GLY A 229 -0.72 30.83 -8.23
C GLY A 229 -2.22 30.97 -8.04
N SER A 230 -3.04 30.20 -8.76
CA SER A 230 -4.50 30.21 -8.58
C SER A 230 -4.90 29.66 -7.22
N THR A 231 -6.10 30.07 -6.76
CA THR A 231 -6.68 29.59 -5.51
C THR A 231 -8.06 29.01 -5.74
N LEU A 232 -8.37 27.95 -5.00
CA LEU A 232 -9.70 27.34 -4.95
C LEU A 232 -10.22 27.40 -3.52
N GLU A 233 -11.44 27.88 -3.35
CA GLU A 233 -12.12 27.92 -2.04
C GLU A 233 -13.24 26.88 -1.96
N GLY A 234 -13.51 26.42 -0.73
CA GLY A 234 -14.56 25.44 -0.43
C GLY A 234 -14.92 25.45 1.05
N GLY A 235 -15.88 24.62 1.42
CA GLY A 235 -16.32 24.48 2.80
C GLY A 235 -15.33 23.78 3.72
N GLY A 236 -14.30 23.12 3.17
CA GLY A 236 -13.23 22.44 3.90
C GLY A 236 -12.26 21.73 2.97
N VAL A 237 -11.12 21.30 3.52
CA VAL A 237 -10.04 20.67 2.79
C VAL A 237 -9.69 19.30 3.40
N VAL A 238 -9.91 18.23 2.66
CA VAL A 238 -9.38 16.90 2.99
C VAL A 238 -7.98 16.77 2.42
N LEU A 239 -6.98 16.61 3.29
CA LEU A 239 -5.58 16.56 2.92
C LEU A 239 -5.09 15.12 2.91
N ALA A 240 -5.06 14.49 1.71
CA ALA A 240 -4.69 13.09 1.48
C ALA A 240 -3.48 12.94 0.53
N PRO A 241 -2.32 13.58 0.80
CA PRO A 241 -1.23 13.77 -0.15
C PRO A 241 -0.40 12.50 -0.39
N GLY A 242 -0.57 11.46 0.42
CA GLY A 242 0.27 10.26 0.43
C GLY A 242 1.60 10.47 1.18
N HIS A 243 2.28 9.34 1.48
CA HIS A 243 3.46 9.32 2.35
C HIS A 243 4.72 9.95 1.71
N SER A 244 4.72 10.18 0.40
CA SER A 244 5.88 10.71 -0.34
C SER A 244 5.83 12.20 -0.61
N ALA A 245 4.78 12.92 -0.20
CA ALA A 245 4.58 14.34 -0.48
C ALA A 245 5.37 15.24 0.49
N ARG A 246 6.70 15.20 0.40
CA ARG A 246 7.62 15.94 1.26
C ARG A 246 7.41 17.44 1.21
N ASP A 247 7.10 17.97 0.05
CA ASP A 247 6.78 19.37 -0.17
C ASP A 247 5.53 19.82 0.60
N VAL A 248 4.51 18.95 0.71
CA VAL A 248 3.32 19.21 1.51
C VAL A 248 3.68 19.33 2.99
N PHE A 249 4.49 18.43 3.52
CA PHE A 249 4.92 18.49 4.92
C PHE A 249 5.77 19.73 5.18
N ALA A 250 6.64 20.11 4.25
CA ALA A 250 7.47 21.31 4.34
C ALA A 250 6.62 22.59 4.33
N PHE A 251 5.65 22.72 3.41
CA PHE A 251 4.84 23.93 3.39
C PHE A 251 3.91 24.03 4.62
N LEU A 252 3.36 22.91 5.12
CA LEU A 252 2.58 22.92 6.36
C LEU A 252 3.40 23.49 7.51
N HIS A 253 4.62 22.95 7.71
CA HIS A 253 5.52 23.42 8.74
C HIS A 253 5.89 24.91 8.58
N ALA A 254 6.23 25.33 7.36
CA ALA A 254 6.57 26.73 7.06
C ALA A 254 5.41 27.71 7.30
N HIS A 255 4.15 27.24 7.24
CA HIS A 255 2.96 28.04 7.50
C HIS A 255 2.41 27.88 8.94
N GLY A 256 3.22 27.33 9.85
CA GLY A 256 2.86 27.18 11.26
C GLY A 256 1.76 26.12 11.52
N ILE A 257 1.51 25.22 10.57
CA ILE A 257 0.63 24.08 10.77
C ILE A 257 1.47 22.93 11.31
N ALA A 258 1.11 22.42 12.49
CA ALA A 258 1.88 21.40 13.18
C ALA A 258 2.01 20.13 12.37
N VAL A 259 3.24 19.62 12.30
CA VAL A 259 3.61 18.30 11.79
C VAL A 259 4.45 17.64 12.88
N GLU A 260 4.23 16.39 13.16
CA GLU A 260 4.95 15.63 14.18
C GLU A 260 5.89 14.61 13.54
N PRO A 261 7.09 14.38 14.08
CA PRO A 261 7.92 13.27 13.65
C PRO A 261 7.24 11.93 13.97
N LYS A 262 7.49 10.93 13.16
CA LYS A 262 6.91 9.59 13.34
C LYS A 262 7.94 8.52 13.01
N PRO A 263 8.11 7.48 13.85
CA PRO A 263 8.93 6.32 13.53
C PRO A 263 8.45 5.64 12.25
N PHE A 264 9.40 5.12 11.48
CA PHE A 264 9.14 4.38 10.25
C PHE A 264 10.06 3.14 10.18
N ALA A 265 10.13 2.46 9.06
CA ALA A 265 11.06 1.35 8.89
C ALA A 265 11.81 1.49 7.57
N LEU A 266 13.06 1.05 7.55
CA LEU A 266 14.02 1.21 6.46
C LEU A 266 14.83 -0.07 6.30
N GLY A 267 15.18 -0.42 5.06
CA GLY A 267 15.99 -1.58 4.79
C GLY A 267 16.20 -1.84 3.30
N VAL A 268 16.05 -3.07 2.90
CA VAL A 268 16.37 -3.56 1.55
C VAL A 268 15.19 -4.27 0.93
N ARG A 269 15.21 -4.40 -0.40
CA ARG A 269 14.32 -5.30 -1.13
C ARG A 269 15.04 -6.62 -1.38
N ILE A 270 14.59 -7.71 -0.71
CA ILE A 270 15.08 -9.06 -0.99
C ILE A 270 14.35 -9.65 -2.19
N GLU A 271 15.06 -10.35 -3.04
CA GLU A 271 14.51 -11.06 -4.20
C GLU A 271 14.98 -12.50 -4.22
N HIS A 272 14.04 -13.41 -4.47
CA HIS A 272 14.27 -14.85 -4.62
C HIS A 272 13.64 -15.37 -5.93
N PRO A 273 14.13 -16.44 -6.53
CA PRO A 273 13.33 -17.23 -7.47
C PRO A 273 12.00 -17.66 -6.83
N GLN A 274 10.87 -17.47 -7.51
CA GLN A 274 9.57 -17.87 -6.96
C GLN A 274 9.52 -19.37 -6.63
N THR A 275 10.16 -20.19 -7.46
CA THR A 275 10.27 -21.64 -7.24
C THR A 275 10.98 -22.02 -5.93
N LEU A 276 11.97 -21.23 -5.51
CA LEU A 276 12.62 -21.41 -4.21
C LEU A 276 11.65 -21.08 -3.07
N VAL A 277 10.89 -20.01 -3.19
CA VAL A 277 9.87 -19.63 -2.21
C VAL A 277 8.76 -20.68 -2.13
N ASP A 278 8.29 -21.18 -3.28
CA ASP A 278 7.29 -22.26 -3.35
C ASP A 278 7.80 -23.51 -2.61
N ARG A 279 9.05 -23.90 -2.81
CA ARG A 279 9.68 -25.03 -2.11
C ARG A 279 9.77 -24.81 -0.61
N MET A 280 10.21 -23.63 -0.17
CA MET A 280 10.34 -23.31 1.26
C MET A 280 9.02 -23.35 2.01
N PHE A 281 7.94 -22.89 1.40
CA PHE A 281 6.66 -22.69 2.11
C PHE A 281 5.60 -23.75 1.78
N TYR A 282 5.70 -24.44 0.63
CA TYR A 282 4.80 -25.54 0.24
C TYR A 282 5.45 -26.91 0.30
N GLY A 283 6.78 -26.98 0.46
CA GLY A 283 7.53 -28.24 0.46
C GLY A 283 7.69 -28.88 -0.93
N ALA A 284 7.24 -28.21 -1.98
CA ALA A 284 7.28 -28.73 -3.36
C ALA A 284 7.59 -27.64 -4.40
N SER A 285 8.25 -28.05 -5.47
CA SER A 285 8.46 -27.24 -6.68
C SER A 285 8.57 -28.21 -7.88
N PRO A 286 7.77 -28.05 -8.95
CA PRO A 286 6.74 -27.02 -9.11
C PRO A 286 5.61 -27.17 -8.09
N ARG A 287 4.99 -26.03 -7.71
CA ARG A 287 3.79 -26.05 -6.86
C ARG A 287 2.60 -26.63 -7.61
N HIS A 288 1.62 -27.14 -6.87
CA HIS A 288 0.37 -27.62 -7.45
C HIS A 288 -0.37 -26.46 -8.16
N PRO A 289 -0.97 -26.66 -9.37
CA PRO A 289 -1.67 -25.60 -10.12
C PRO A 289 -2.81 -24.91 -9.34
N GLY A 290 -3.49 -25.63 -8.45
CA GLY A 290 -4.52 -25.09 -7.56
C GLY A 290 -3.99 -24.24 -6.39
N LEU A 291 -2.67 -24.04 -6.26
CA LEU A 291 -2.08 -23.18 -5.26
C LEU A 291 -1.63 -21.83 -5.86
N PRO A 292 -1.85 -20.72 -5.18
CA PRO A 292 -1.24 -19.45 -5.57
C PRO A 292 0.29 -19.53 -5.41
N PRO A 293 1.06 -18.61 -6.01
CA PRO A 293 2.48 -18.46 -5.69
C PRO A 293 2.67 -18.25 -4.19
N ALA A 294 3.62 -18.99 -3.60
CA ALA A 294 3.86 -18.93 -2.17
C ALA A 294 4.27 -17.52 -1.76
N SER A 295 3.73 -17.08 -0.63
CA SER A 295 4.02 -15.79 -0.02
C SER A 295 4.30 -15.97 1.46
N TYR A 296 5.05 -15.02 2.03
CA TYR A 296 5.40 -15.08 3.45
C TYR A 296 5.19 -13.74 4.14
N ARG A 297 5.03 -13.83 5.45
CA ARG A 297 5.07 -12.70 6.37
C ARG A 297 5.94 -13.08 7.54
N LEU A 298 7.12 -12.48 7.60
CA LEU A 298 8.16 -12.79 8.58
C LEU A 298 8.36 -11.59 9.52
N THR A 299 8.60 -11.89 10.78
CA THR A 299 8.96 -10.93 11.81
C THR A 299 10.10 -11.51 12.64
N HIS A 300 10.98 -10.65 13.10
CA HIS A 300 12.06 -11.00 14.02
C HIS A 300 12.32 -9.84 14.97
N GLN A 301 12.65 -10.16 16.21
CA GLN A 301 13.09 -9.19 17.20
C GLN A 301 14.60 -9.28 17.29
N ALA A 302 15.32 -8.35 16.65
CA ALA A 302 16.76 -8.23 16.68
C ALA A 302 17.16 -7.39 17.90
N LYS A 303 17.58 -8.06 18.98
CA LYS A 303 17.72 -7.43 20.30
C LYS A 303 16.42 -6.67 20.64
N GLU A 304 16.48 -5.34 20.69
CA GLU A 304 15.32 -4.51 21.00
C GLU A 304 14.59 -3.99 19.76
N ARG A 305 15.12 -4.21 18.52
CA ARG A 305 14.61 -3.62 17.29
C ARG A 305 13.75 -4.61 16.49
N GLY A 306 12.56 -4.20 16.11
CA GLY A 306 11.69 -4.98 15.23
C GLY A 306 12.22 -5.01 13.80
N VAL A 307 12.30 -6.22 13.22
CA VAL A 307 12.57 -6.45 11.78
C VAL A 307 11.43 -7.24 11.19
N PHE A 308 10.96 -6.84 10.01
CA PHE A 308 9.83 -7.53 9.39
C PHE A 308 9.88 -7.51 7.87
N SER A 309 9.22 -8.50 7.25
CA SER A 309 8.96 -8.47 5.82
C SER A 309 7.83 -7.49 5.53
N PHE A 310 8.07 -6.60 4.56
CA PHE A 310 7.13 -5.58 4.13
C PHE A 310 6.75 -5.79 2.66
N CYS A 311 5.48 -5.61 2.33
CA CYS A 311 4.97 -5.65 0.95
C CYS A 311 5.57 -6.78 0.10
N MET A 312 5.50 -8.04 0.60
CA MET A 312 5.93 -9.21 -0.16
C MET A 312 5.07 -9.37 -1.41
N CYS A 313 5.70 -9.45 -2.58
CA CYS A 313 5.10 -9.55 -3.90
C CYS A 313 5.50 -10.88 -4.54
N PRO A 314 4.69 -11.95 -4.40
CA PRO A 314 4.95 -13.22 -5.03
C PRO A 314 4.77 -13.10 -6.55
N GLY A 315 5.60 -13.79 -7.33
CA GLY A 315 5.58 -13.72 -8.79
C GLY A 315 5.55 -12.27 -9.29
N GLY A 316 6.42 -11.41 -8.76
CA GLY A 316 6.38 -9.97 -8.95
C GLY A 316 7.70 -9.36 -9.42
N PHE A 317 7.78 -8.05 -9.36
CA PHE A 317 8.89 -7.23 -9.85
C PHE A 317 9.30 -6.21 -8.79
N ILE A 318 10.60 -5.91 -8.72
CA ILE A 318 11.10 -4.72 -8.04
C ILE A 318 10.99 -3.54 -8.99
N VAL A 319 10.55 -2.39 -8.49
CA VAL A 319 10.33 -1.18 -9.29
C VAL A 319 11.00 0.04 -8.65
N PRO A 320 11.45 1.03 -9.46
CA PRO A 320 11.93 2.30 -8.96
C PRO A 320 10.76 3.14 -8.45
N ALA A 321 10.86 3.67 -7.24
CA ALA A 321 9.80 4.44 -6.60
C ALA A 321 10.24 5.83 -6.12
N ALA A 322 11.39 6.32 -6.62
CA ALA A 322 11.85 7.67 -6.37
C ALA A 322 10.84 8.72 -6.87
N THR A 323 10.70 9.81 -6.12
CA THR A 323 9.79 10.92 -6.42
C THR A 323 10.51 12.22 -6.73
N ALA A 324 11.83 12.25 -6.55
CA ALA A 324 12.68 13.39 -6.91
C ALA A 324 13.96 12.90 -7.63
N PRO A 325 14.55 13.72 -8.50
CA PRO A 325 15.88 13.46 -9.05
C PRO A 325 16.93 13.35 -7.93
N GLY A 326 17.94 12.49 -8.11
CA GLY A 326 19.00 12.31 -7.13
C GLY A 326 18.64 11.41 -5.95
N GLU A 327 17.51 10.73 -6.00
CA GLU A 327 17.07 9.74 -5.00
C GLU A 327 16.93 8.35 -5.63
N LEU A 328 17.24 7.32 -4.85
CA LEU A 328 17.00 5.93 -5.22
C LEU A 328 16.08 5.27 -4.19
N VAL A 329 14.91 4.87 -4.63
CA VAL A 329 13.91 4.19 -3.80
C VAL A 329 13.40 2.97 -4.54
N LEU A 330 13.28 1.86 -3.86
CA LEU A 330 12.74 0.61 -4.40
C LEU A 330 11.40 0.30 -3.77
N ASN A 331 10.53 -0.30 -4.57
CA ASN A 331 9.28 -0.90 -4.11
C ASN A 331 9.01 -2.20 -4.89
N GLY A 332 7.95 -2.90 -4.58
CA GLY A 332 7.54 -4.11 -5.29
C GLY A 332 6.13 -4.01 -5.82
N MET A 333 5.91 -4.66 -6.96
CA MET A 333 4.58 -4.84 -7.53
C MET A 333 4.41 -6.26 -8.07
N SER A 334 3.17 -6.67 -8.30
CA SER A 334 2.86 -7.85 -9.09
C SER A 334 1.59 -7.64 -9.91
N LEU A 335 1.47 -8.41 -10.99
CA LEU A 335 0.22 -8.52 -11.74
C LEU A 335 -0.78 -9.40 -10.98
N ALA A 336 -2.04 -9.36 -11.34
CA ALA A 336 -3.08 -10.20 -10.75
C ALA A 336 -2.74 -11.70 -10.80
N ALA A 337 -2.13 -12.16 -11.92
CA ALA A 337 -1.72 -13.55 -12.08
C ALA A 337 -0.49 -13.96 -11.25
N ARG A 338 0.31 -13.00 -10.76
CA ARG A 338 1.53 -13.28 -9.98
C ARG A 338 2.44 -14.33 -10.62
N SER A 339 2.64 -14.23 -11.93
CA SER A 339 3.31 -15.27 -12.75
C SER A 339 4.76 -14.94 -13.12
N ALA A 340 5.33 -13.84 -12.59
CA ALA A 340 6.74 -13.53 -12.84
C ALA A 340 7.67 -14.53 -12.13
N PRO A 341 8.91 -14.73 -12.64
CA PRO A 341 9.81 -15.75 -12.13
C PRO A 341 10.38 -15.47 -10.74
N PHE A 342 10.22 -14.24 -10.24
CA PHE A 342 10.78 -13.83 -8.95
C PHE A 342 9.68 -13.49 -7.95
N ALA A 343 10.01 -13.70 -6.68
CA ALA A 343 9.30 -13.16 -5.52
C ALA A 343 10.18 -12.09 -4.88
N ASN A 344 9.60 -11.00 -4.40
CA ASN A 344 10.35 -9.98 -3.68
C ASN A 344 9.61 -9.45 -2.46
N ALA A 345 10.35 -8.95 -1.47
CA ALA A 345 9.81 -8.33 -0.27
C ALA A 345 10.74 -7.26 0.26
N GLY A 346 10.21 -6.20 0.83
CA GLY A 346 10.99 -5.35 1.71
C GLY A 346 11.39 -6.13 2.96
N ILE A 347 12.64 -6.05 3.38
CA ILE A 347 13.11 -6.49 4.70
C ILE A 347 13.61 -5.25 5.39
N VAL A 348 12.86 -4.82 6.40
CA VAL A 348 13.03 -3.50 6.99
C VAL A 348 13.15 -3.58 8.51
N ALA A 349 13.98 -2.71 9.06
CA ALA A 349 14.17 -2.52 10.48
C ALA A 349 13.54 -1.20 10.92
N GLU A 350 13.00 -1.19 12.12
CA GLU A 350 12.42 0.01 12.74
C GLU A 350 13.47 1.13 12.86
N VAL A 351 13.09 2.35 12.48
CA VAL A 351 13.84 3.60 12.71
C VAL A 351 13.13 4.38 13.81
N ARG A 352 13.81 4.62 14.90
CA ARG A 352 13.31 5.28 16.11
C ARG A 352 13.75 6.73 16.18
N PHE A 353 13.14 7.51 17.03
CA PHE A 353 13.57 8.88 17.31
C PHE A 353 15.02 8.96 17.78
N THR A 354 15.45 8.01 18.60
CA THR A 354 16.82 7.92 19.12
C THR A 354 17.89 7.62 18.06
N ASP A 355 17.50 7.16 16.89
CA ASP A 355 18.41 6.87 15.77
C ASP A 355 18.70 8.11 14.91
N VAL A 356 17.90 9.19 15.06
CA VAL A 356 17.96 10.38 14.20
C VAL A 356 18.23 11.63 15.04
N PRO A 357 19.39 12.25 14.90
CA PRO A 357 19.70 13.47 15.63
C PRO A 357 18.74 14.62 15.32
N GLY A 358 18.44 15.44 16.32
CA GLY A 358 17.66 16.67 16.16
C GLY A 358 16.15 16.49 16.05
N VAL A 359 15.59 15.31 16.27
CA VAL A 359 14.14 15.04 16.19
C VAL A 359 13.35 15.90 17.18
N ASP A 360 13.92 16.18 18.37
CA ASP A 360 13.23 16.99 19.38
C ASP A 360 13.14 18.49 18.99
N ALA A 361 14.08 18.97 18.17
CA ALA A 361 14.13 20.35 17.72
C ALA A 361 13.45 20.60 16.37
N ASP A 362 13.33 19.56 15.55
CA ASP A 362 12.80 19.69 14.21
C ASP A 362 11.84 18.53 13.84
N PRO A 363 10.56 18.82 13.65
CA PRO A 363 9.54 17.82 13.32
C PRO A 363 9.75 17.13 11.97
N LEU A 364 10.60 17.69 11.10
CA LEU A 364 10.94 17.09 9.79
C LEU A 364 12.25 16.29 9.79
N ALA A 365 12.94 16.15 10.93
CA ALA A 365 14.21 15.43 11.01
C ALA A 365 14.12 13.98 10.49
N MET A 366 13.06 13.24 10.85
CA MET A 366 12.83 11.88 10.36
C MET A 366 12.66 11.84 8.83
N LEU A 367 12.02 12.86 8.27
CA LEU A 367 11.82 13.00 6.82
C LEU A 367 13.15 13.28 6.09
N ARG A 368 13.99 14.15 6.67
CA ARG A 368 15.33 14.43 6.13
C ARG A 368 16.23 13.20 6.19
N PHE A 369 16.27 12.51 7.33
CA PHE A 369 17.03 11.26 7.46
C PHE A 369 16.65 10.23 6.39
N GLN A 370 15.34 10.07 6.13
CA GLN A 370 14.87 9.20 5.05
C GLN A 370 15.42 9.65 3.69
N ALA A 371 15.39 10.96 3.40
CA ALA A 371 15.91 11.52 2.14
C ALA A 371 17.42 11.34 1.99
N GLU A 372 18.19 11.57 3.06
CA GLU A 372 19.65 11.39 3.08
C GLU A 372 20.05 9.95 2.74
N VAL A 373 19.34 8.95 3.29
CA VAL A 373 19.60 7.55 2.96
C VAL A 373 19.27 7.25 1.49
N GLU A 374 18.17 7.77 0.96
CA GLU A 374 17.78 7.60 -0.45
C GLU A 374 18.78 8.26 -1.39
N GLN A 375 19.29 9.44 -1.05
CA GLN A 375 20.33 10.16 -1.79
C GLN A 375 21.69 9.46 -1.72
N ALA A 376 22.07 8.92 -0.57
CA ALA A 376 23.29 8.14 -0.40
C ALA A 376 23.27 6.88 -1.30
N MET A 377 22.13 6.20 -1.42
CA MET A 377 22.00 5.04 -2.31
C MET A 377 22.09 5.44 -3.79
N PHE A 378 21.55 6.61 -4.17
CA PHE A 378 21.71 7.14 -5.53
C PHE A 378 23.17 7.51 -5.83
N ALA A 379 23.83 8.19 -4.89
CA ALA A 379 25.21 8.61 -5.01
C ALA A 379 26.24 7.46 -5.05
N ALA A 380 25.87 6.30 -4.46
CA ALA A 380 26.71 5.10 -4.52
C ALA A 380 26.79 4.48 -5.94
N GLY A 381 25.91 4.90 -6.85
CA GLY A 381 25.84 4.45 -8.22
C GLY A 381 26.53 5.38 -9.22
N ASP A 382 26.14 5.25 -10.48
CA ASP A 382 26.67 6.01 -11.63
C ASP A 382 25.81 7.25 -11.99
N GLY A 383 24.96 7.71 -11.07
CA GLY A 383 24.01 8.81 -11.32
C GLY A 383 22.76 8.37 -12.08
N THR A 384 22.55 7.06 -12.21
CA THR A 384 21.33 6.47 -12.77
C THR A 384 20.47 5.84 -11.67
N LEU A 385 19.34 5.24 -12.05
CA LEU A 385 18.49 4.47 -11.13
C LEU A 385 18.92 3.01 -11.00
N LYS A 386 20.13 2.61 -11.41
CA LYS A 386 20.65 1.28 -11.08
C LYS A 386 20.78 1.13 -9.57
N ALA A 387 20.30 0.03 -9.05
CA ALA A 387 20.28 -0.20 -7.61
C ALA A 387 21.57 -0.85 -7.10
N PRO A 388 22.17 -0.35 -6.01
CA PRO A 388 23.21 -1.07 -5.31
C PRO A 388 22.63 -2.39 -4.77
N ALA A 389 23.35 -3.48 -4.99
CA ALA A 389 22.85 -4.82 -4.68
C ALA A 389 23.97 -5.74 -4.17
N GLN A 390 23.57 -6.75 -3.41
CA GLN A 390 24.48 -7.71 -2.80
C GLN A 390 23.81 -9.07 -2.67
N ARG A 391 24.53 -10.18 -2.82
CA ARG A 391 23.99 -11.50 -2.44
C ARG A 391 23.84 -11.57 -0.92
N VAL A 392 22.78 -12.23 -0.47
CA VAL A 392 22.53 -12.34 0.98
C VAL A 392 23.68 -12.98 1.75
N PRO A 393 24.34 -14.07 1.28
CA PRO A 393 25.51 -14.61 1.98
C PRO A 393 26.67 -13.64 2.10
N ASP A 394 26.91 -12.80 1.07
CA ASP A 394 28.00 -11.81 1.07
C ASP A 394 27.69 -10.68 2.06
N PHE A 395 26.43 -10.22 2.09
CA PHE A 395 25.96 -9.25 3.10
C PHE A 395 26.13 -9.79 4.52
N LEU A 396 25.80 -11.06 4.77
CA LEU A 396 25.95 -11.68 6.08
C LEU A 396 27.40 -11.79 6.53
N ARG A 397 28.34 -12.00 5.58
CA ARG A 397 29.81 -12.06 5.85
C ARG A 397 30.45 -10.68 5.95
N GLY A 398 29.84 -9.64 5.38
CA GLY A 398 30.41 -8.28 5.31
C GLY A 398 31.45 -8.15 4.20
N VAL A 399 31.21 -8.79 3.06
CA VAL A 399 32.07 -8.70 1.87
C VAL A 399 31.25 -8.27 0.67
N THR A 400 31.79 -7.42 -0.21
CA THR A 400 31.05 -6.91 -1.37
C THR A 400 30.60 -8.04 -2.31
N GLY A 401 31.46 -9.02 -2.54
CA GLY A 401 31.18 -10.15 -3.42
C GLY A 401 31.11 -9.79 -4.91
N ALA A 402 30.70 -10.76 -5.72
CA ALA A 402 30.49 -10.59 -7.15
C ALA A 402 29.10 -9.98 -7.46
N HIS A 403 28.90 -9.60 -8.72
CA HIS A 403 27.60 -9.14 -9.21
C HIS A 403 26.46 -10.11 -8.82
N PRO A 404 25.33 -9.63 -8.27
CA PRO A 404 24.29 -10.51 -7.71
C PRO A 404 23.49 -11.29 -8.74
N GLY A 405 23.78 -11.16 -10.03
CA GLY A 405 23.08 -11.85 -11.12
C GLY A 405 21.81 -11.14 -11.58
N ARG A 406 20.93 -11.85 -12.31
CA ARG A 406 19.68 -11.31 -12.87
C ARG A 406 18.72 -10.93 -11.75
N SER A 407 18.07 -9.77 -11.91
CA SER A 407 17.00 -9.27 -11.04
C SER A 407 15.78 -8.89 -11.89
N SER A 408 14.64 -8.81 -11.27
CA SER A 408 13.42 -8.26 -11.88
C SER A 408 13.45 -6.73 -12.00
N TYR A 409 14.41 -6.07 -11.37
CA TYR A 409 14.55 -4.61 -11.39
C TYR A 409 15.06 -4.13 -12.75
N VAL A 410 14.18 -3.52 -13.53
CA VAL A 410 14.43 -3.16 -14.95
C VAL A 410 15.60 -2.19 -15.14
N PRO A 411 15.76 -1.13 -14.30
CA PRO A 411 16.93 -0.25 -14.46
C PRO A 411 18.27 -0.95 -14.24
N GLY A 412 18.26 -2.15 -13.68
CA GLY A 412 19.46 -2.94 -13.41
C GLY A 412 20.03 -2.70 -12.02
N CYS A 413 21.03 -3.50 -11.67
CA CYS A 413 21.72 -3.40 -10.37
C CYS A 413 23.24 -3.59 -10.56
N PHE A 414 24.01 -3.16 -9.59
CA PHE A 414 25.46 -3.32 -9.53
C PHE A 414 25.88 -3.84 -8.15
N ALA A 415 27.03 -4.51 -8.09
CA ALA A 415 27.59 -5.00 -6.82
C ALA A 415 28.04 -3.83 -5.95
N ALA A 416 27.57 -3.79 -4.71
CA ALA A 416 27.90 -2.75 -3.76
C ALA A 416 27.92 -3.29 -2.32
N PRO A 417 28.73 -2.71 -1.40
CA PRO A 417 28.79 -3.11 -0.01
C PRO A 417 27.59 -2.55 0.79
N LEU A 418 26.40 -3.09 0.58
CA LEU A 418 25.19 -2.62 1.29
C LEU A 418 25.32 -2.62 2.80
N HIS A 419 26.18 -3.49 3.34
CA HIS A 419 26.50 -3.55 4.76
C HIS A 419 27.27 -2.33 5.30
N GLU A 420 27.86 -1.52 4.42
CA GLU A 420 28.52 -0.27 4.72
C GLU A 420 27.65 0.95 4.35
N LEU A 421 26.89 0.84 3.25
CA LEU A 421 26.06 1.92 2.74
C LEU A 421 24.81 2.17 3.59
N LEU A 422 24.24 1.13 4.17
CA LEU A 422 23.07 1.25 5.05
C LEU A 422 23.48 1.78 6.43
N PRO A 423 22.58 2.47 7.14
CA PRO A 423 22.84 2.84 8.53
C PRO A 423 23.25 1.63 9.37
N PRO A 424 24.29 1.73 10.23
CA PRO A 424 24.85 0.58 10.97
C PRO A 424 23.81 -0.20 11.78
N PHE A 425 22.85 0.49 12.41
CA PHE A 425 21.80 -0.15 13.19
C PHE A 425 20.82 -0.95 12.32
N VAL A 426 20.56 -0.51 11.09
CA VAL A 426 19.76 -1.25 10.10
C VAL A 426 20.51 -2.50 9.66
N THR A 427 21.77 -2.36 9.27
CA THR A 427 22.64 -3.48 8.86
C THR A 427 22.71 -4.56 9.93
N ALA A 428 22.96 -4.18 11.19
CA ALA A 428 23.03 -5.13 12.31
C ALA A 428 21.73 -5.89 12.50
N ALA A 429 20.59 -5.19 12.50
CA ALA A 429 19.28 -5.79 12.68
C ALA A 429 18.89 -6.73 11.52
N LEU A 430 19.14 -6.31 10.27
CA LEU A 430 18.87 -7.13 9.10
C LEU A 430 19.72 -8.41 9.09
N ARG A 431 21.00 -8.35 9.43
CA ARG A 431 21.86 -9.54 9.52
C ARG A 431 21.36 -10.56 10.54
N GLU A 432 20.92 -10.10 11.70
CA GLU A 432 20.37 -10.98 12.73
C GLU A 432 19.08 -11.67 12.24
N ALA A 433 18.14 -10.90 11.68
CA ALA A 433 16.89 -11.41 11.15
C ALA A 433 17.09 -12.42 10.01
N LEU A 434 17.96 -12.11 9.03
CA LEU A 434 18.26 -13.00 7.91
C LEU A 434 18.86 -14.33 8.38
N ARG A 435 19.79 -14.32 9.36
CA ARG A 435 20.31 -15.54 9.98
C ARG A 435 19.24 -16.34 10.71
N ALA A 436 18.32 -15.67 11.41
CA ALA A 436 17.23 -16.34 12.12
C ALA A 436 16.24 -16.99 11.12
N TRP A 437 15.94 -16.30 10.03
CA TRP A 437 15.04 -16.84 9.00
C TRP A 437 15.67 -17.95 8.18
N GLU A 438 16.99 -17.92 7.91
CA GLU A 438 17.69 -19.04 7.29
C GLU A 438 17.59 -20.32 8.12
N ARG A 439 17.77 -20.20 9.46
CA ARG A 439 17.60 -21.37 10.37
C ARG A 439 16.19 -21.95 10.33
N ARG A 440 15.18 -21.10 10.15
CA ARG A 440 13.77 -21.49 10.14
C ARG A 440 13.30 -21.98 8.77
N PHE A 441 13.83 -21.39 7.72
CA PHE A 441 13.48 -21.62 6.31
C PHE A 441 14.77 -21.78 5.52
N PRO A 442 15.38 -22.98 5.52
CA PRO A 442 16.63 -23.26 4.81
C PRO A 442 16.55 -22.85 3.33
N GLY A 443 17.53 -22.07 2.87
CA GLY A 443 17.56 -21.49 1.54
C GLY A 443 17.10 -20.02 1.47
N PHE A 444 16.54 -19.45 2.54
CA PHE A 444 16.12 -18.06 2.57
C PHE A 444 17.29 -17.07 2.38
N ALA A 445 18.47 -17.41 2.93
CA ALA A 445 19.71 -16.65 2.78
C ALA A 445 20.73 -17.36 1.86
N SER A 446 20.27 -18.18 0.91
CA SER A 446 21.15 -18.87 -0.05
C SER A 446 21.79 -17.90 -1.05
N SER A 447 22.69 -18.43 -1.90
CA SER A 447 23.32 -17.68 -2.98
C SER A 447 22.36 -17.21 -4.08
N GLU A 448 21.15 -17.77 -4.14
CA GLU A 448 20.10 -17.35 -5.06
C GLU A 448 19.33 -16.11 -4.53
N ALA A 449 19.43 -15.84 -3.22
CA ALA A 449 18.83 -14.67 -2.59
C ALA A 449 19.74 -13.45 -2.78
N LYS A 450 19.15 -12.35 -3.22
CA LYS A 450 19.82 -11.05 -3.37
C LYS A 450 19.03 -9.95 -2.69
N ILE A 451 19.73 -8.92 -2.26
CA ILE A 451 19.14 -7.71 -1.71
C ILE A 451 19.55 -6.51 -2.54
N LEU A 452 18.62 -5.61 -2.75
CA LEU A 452 18.78 -4.32 -3.43
C LEU A 452 18.36 -3.20 -2.46
N ALA A 453 19.02 -2.06 -2.49
CA ALA A 453 18.69 -0.94 -1.61
C ALA A 453 18.21 0.27 -2.44
N VAL A 454 17.30 1.08 -1.89
CA VAL A 454 16.78 1.07 -0.53
C VAL A 454 15.23 0.93 -0.53
N GLU A 455 14.70 0.15 0.38
CA GLU A 455 13.29 0.17 0.75
C GLU A 455 13.12 1.13 1.94
N SER A 456 12.68 2.36 1.71
CA SER A 456 12.63 3.45 2.70
C SER A 456 11.23 3.95 2.99
N ARG A 457 10.28 3.72 2.07
CA ARG A 457 8.94 4.32 2.13
C ARG A 457 7.87 3.32 2.60
N THR A 458 8.13 2.69 3.74
CA THR A 458 7.19 1.74 4.36
C THR A 458 5.98 2.42 5.01
N SER A 459 6.17 3.64 5.48
CA SER A 459 5.14 4.52 6.04
C SER A 459 5.62 5.97 6.02
N SER A 460 4.72 6.93 6.25
CA SER A 460 5.11 8.33 6.40
C SER A 460 6.01 8.50 7.62
N PRO A 461 7.17 9.19 7.50
CA PRO A 461 8.04 9.50 8.62
C PRO A 461 7.56 10.71 9.45
N VAL A 462 6.39 11.22 9.11
CA VAL A 462 5.72 12.32 9.81
C VAL A 462 4.26 12.00 10.04
N ARG A 463 3.64 12.70 10.98
CA ARG A 463 2.21 12.73 11.22
C ARG A 463 1.71 14.17 11.13
N ILE A 464 0.56 14.37 10.50
CA ILE A 464 -0.19 15.62 10.57
C ILE A 464 -1.25 15.42 11.64
N PRO A 465 -1.14 16.05 12.83
CA PRO A 465 -2.05 15.79 13.93
C PRO A 465 -3.50 16.13 13.58
N ARG A 466 -4.43 15.37 14.16
CA ARG A 466 -5.85 15.63 14.07
C ARG A 466 -6.55 15.23 15.36
N ASP A 467 -7.58 15.96 15.72
CA ASP A 467 -8.43 15.63 16.85
C ASP A 467 -9.24 14.37 16.59
N ALA A 468 -9.39 13.53 17.60
CA ALA A 468 -10.01 12.21 17.45
C ALA A 468 -11.52 12.26 17.13
N ALA A 469 -12.22 13.25 17.65
CA ALA A 469 -13.67 13.41 17.50
C ALA A 469 -14.04 14.16 16.21
N THR A 470 -13.35 15.27 15.93
CA THR A 470 -13.62 16.13 14.79
C THR A 470 -12.89 15.73 13.52
N GLN A 471 -11.80 14.97 13.64
CA GLN A 471 -10.86 14.61 12.55
C GLN A 471 -10.18 15.83 11.91
N MET A 472 -10.34 17.05 12.46
CA MET A 472 -9.68 18.27 12.02
C MET A 472 -8.30 18.40 12.64
N HIS A 473 -7.44 19.15 11.97
CA HIS A 473 -6.19 19.61 12.55
C HIS A 473 -6.49 20.57 13.73
N PRO A 474 -5.88 20.37 14.92
CA PRO A 474 -6.25 21.14 16.13
C PRO A 474 -6.13 22.66 15.97
N ALA A 475 -5.10 23.15 15.26
CA ALA A 475 -4.82 24.57 15.05
C ALA A 475 -5.25 25.07 13.65
N ALA A 476 -6.02 24.30 12.88
CA ALA A 476 -6.45 24.68 11.54
C ALA A 476 -7.86 24.10 11.27
N PRO A 477 -8.92 24.68 11.85
CA PRO A 477 -10.29 24.27 11.57
C PRO A 477 -10.57 24.25 10.06
N GLY A 478 -11.36 23.28 9.58
CA GLY A 478 -11.61 23.10 8.15
C GLY A 478 -10.53 22.29 7.40
N LEU A 479 -9.38 21.95 8.04
CA LEU A 479 -8.37 21.06 7.50
C LEU A 479 -8.55 19.64 8.09
N PHE A 480 -8.72 18.63 7.23
CA PHE A 480 -8.95 17.23 7.60
C PHE A 480 -7.80 16.36 7.10
N PRO A 481 -6.74 16.14 7.90
CA PRO A 481 -5.63 15.24 7.54
C PRO A 481 -6.13 13.82 7.35
N CYS A 482 -5.78 13.18 6.22
CA CYS A 482 -6.32 11.89 5.83
C CYS A 482 -5.26 10.96 5.24
N GLY A 483 -5.42 9.68 5.50
CA GLY A 483 -4.70 8.60 4.85
C GLY A 483 -3.27 8.38 5.36
N GLU A 484 -2.44 7.80 4.50
CA GLU A 484 -1.09 7.39 4.83
C GLU A 484 -0.14 8.58 5.00
N GLY A 485 -0.30 9.63 4.17
CA GLY A 485 0.48 10.86 4.27
C GLY A 485 0.27 11.59 5.60
N ALA A 486 -0.96 11.57 6.12
CA ALA A 486 -1.25 12.12 7.44
C ALA A 486 -0.78 11.22 8.60
N GLY A 487 -0.23 10.03 8.31
CA GLY A 487 0.32 9.11 9.31
C GLY A 487 -0.70 8.17 9.97
N TYR A 488 -1.92 8.06 9.42
CA TYR A 488 -3.01 7.29 10.03
C TYR A 488 -3.36 5.99 9.29
N ALA A 489 -2.87 5.76 8.09
CA ALA A 489 -3.11 4.54 7.32
C ALA A 489 -1.80 3.89 6.86
N GLY A 490 -1.86 2.66 6.37
CA GLY A 490 -0.72 1.92 5.83
C GLY A 490 -1.21 0.89 4.81
N GLY A 491 -1.78 1.36 3.68
CA GLY A 491 -2.26 0.54 2.59
C GLY A 491 -3.65 0.93 2.09
N ILE A 492 -4.08 0.34 0.97
CA ILE A 492 -5.27 0.74 0.20
C ILE A 492 -6.54 0.79 1.06
N VAL A 493 -6.89 -0.33 1.72
CA VAL A 493 -8.16 -0.42 2.46
C VAL A 493 -8.16 0.48 3.70
N SER A 494 -7.05 0.58 4.42
CA SER A 494 -6.98 1.47 5.59
C SER A 494 -7.04 2.94 5.21
N ALA A 495 -6.44 3.35 4.08
CA ALA A 495 -6.53 4.71 3.55
C ALA A 495 -7.96 5.01 3.04
N ALA A 496 -8.61 4.06 2.38
CA ALA A 496 -9.99 4.17 1.95
C ALA A 496 -10.97 4.35 3.12
N LEU A 497 -10.81 3.55 4.19
CA LEU A 497 -11.61 3.71 5.42
C LEU A 497 -11.40 5.08 6.07
N ASP A 498 -10.17 5.54 6.08
CA ASP A 498 -9.83 6.85 6.64
C ASP A 498 -10.44 7.99 5.79
N GLY A 499 -10.49 7.83 4.46
CA GLY A 499 -11.20 8.73 3.54
C GLY A 499 -12.70 8.81 3.81
N LEU A 500 -13.36 7.66 3.97
CA LEU A 500 -14.78 7.60 4.34
C LEU A 500 -15.04 8.28 5.70
N ALA A 501 -14.15 8.08 6.66
CA ALA A 501 -14.27 8.72 7.98
C ALA A 501 -14.06 10.25 7.90
N ALA A 502 -13.11 10.71 7.10
CA ALA A 502 -12.87 12.13 6.84
C ALA A 502 -14.10 12.78 6.18
N ALA A 503 -14.72 12.13 5.18
CA ALA A 503 -15.95 12.62 4.56
C ALA A 503 -17.08 12.81 5.56
N GLN A 504 -17.27 11.85 6.48
CA GLN A 504 -18.27 11.97 7.55
C GLN A 504 -17.95 13.13 8.51
N ALA A 505 -16.67 13.34 8.80
CA ALA A 505 -16.23 14.45 9.65
C ALA A 505 -16.49 15.80 8.99
N VAL A 506 -16.16 15.95 7.71
CA VAL A 506 -16.49 17.16 6.91
C VAL A 506 -17.99 17.40 6.88
N ALA A 507 -18.79 16.37 6.65
CA ALA A 507 -20.24 16.49 6.62
C ALA A 507 -20.82 16.96 7.96
N ARG A 508 -20.26 16.53 9.09
CA ARG A 508 -20.64 17.03 10.43
C ARG A 508 -20.21 18.49 10.65
N TYR A 509 -19.05 18.88 10.13
CA TYR A 509 -18.53 20.24 10.25
C TYR A 509 -19.38 21.24 9.45
N LEU A 510 -19.79 20.90 8.23
CA LEU A 510 -20.53 21.78 7.34
C LEU A 510 -22.04 21.85 7.64
N LYS A 511 -22.58 20.95 8.45
CA LYS A 511 -23.99 20.98 8.87
C LYS A 511 -24.22 21.79 10.17
N LYS A 512 -23.16 22.26 10.81
CA LYS A 512 -23.22 23.18 11.94
C LYS A 512 -23.37 24.62 11.47
#